data_f691838bdfdbe81da768a0d4f2065ba3
#
_entry.id   f691838bdfdbe81da768a0d4f2065ba3
#
_cell.length_a   1.000
_cell.length_b   1.000
_cell.length_c   1.000
_cell.angle_alpha   90.00
_cell.angle_beta   90.00
_cell.angle_gamma   90.00
#
_symmetry.space_group_name_H-M   'P 1'
#
loop_
_entity.id
_entity.type
_entity.pdbx_description
1 polymer ?
#
loop_
_entity_poly.entity_id
_entity_poly.type
_entity_poly.pdbx_seq_one_letter_code
_entity_poly.pdbx_strand_id
1 'polypeptide(L)'
;QKLSTLLEVEDLVVDIPVPSGILHPVREISFHVDYGETLCIVGESGCGKSLTSLAIMGLLPNAASRNAKQLNLEGESLLEIPESALADLRGDKLSMIFQDPMTSLNPSYSIGNQLGEVLMRHRGATRAAARDRAVYLLEKVGISSAASRLGQYPHQLSGGLRQRVMIAMALMCEPRLLIADEPTTALDVTIQAQILLLIRSVQKEFNIGVILITHDLGVVARVADRVAVMYSGQIVETGTAIEVFEKPLHPYTQGLIDCIPIPGKTKPGEQLGSIPGIVPTLVGDLSGCTFRDRCDFAQNECADDVGENVLGAGRQFRCILPAELGSRKELVAVQ
;
A
#
# COMPACT_ATOMS: atom_id res chain seq x y z
N GLN A 1 0.85 -4.31 25.22
CA GLN A 1 2.00 -3.43 24.96
C GLN A 1 1.56 -2.43 23.91
N LYS A 2 1.69 -1.13 24.17
CA LYS A 2 1.50 -0.09 23.17
C LYS A 2 2.59 -0.30 22.13
N LEU A 3 2.22 -0.70 20.91
CA LEU A 3 3.15 -0.74 19.78
C LEU A 3 3.70 0.69 19.62
N SER A 4 5.00 0.83 19.47
CA SER A 4 5.61 2.14 19.23
C SER A 4 5.44 2.47 17.75
N THR A 5 5.07 3.71 17.46
CA THR A 5 4.87 4.18 16.09
C THR A 5 6.20 4.20 15.33
N LEU A 6 6.20 3.59 14.16
CA LEU A 6 7.35 3.53 13.25
C LEU A 6 7.30 4.64 12.21
N LEU A 7 6.14 4.79 11.54
CA LEU A 7 5.90 5.83 10.54
C LEU A 7 4.70 6.68 10.97
N GLU A 8 4.86 7.99 10.92
CA GLU A 8 3.80 8.97 11.15
C GLU A 8 3.61 9.82 9.89
N VAL A 9 2.38 9.84 9.39
CA VAL A 9 1.98 10.66 8.25
C VAL A 9 0.79 11.51 8.70
N GLU A 10 0.95 12.84 8.66
CA GLU A 10 -0.11 13.79 9.01
C GLU A 10 -0.26 14.81 7.89
N ASP A 11 -1.48 14.93 7.36
CA ASP A 11 -1.89 15.88 6.32
C ASP A 11 -0.97 15.83 5.07
N LEU A 12 -0.66 14.63 4.59
CA LEU A 12 0.15 14.46 3.38
C LEU A 12 -0.63 14.89 2.15
N VAL A 13 -0.04 15.80 1.38
CA VAL A 13 -0.56 16.31 0.10
C VAL A 13 0.48 16.08 -0.99
N VAL A 14 0.01 15.64 -2.14
CA VAL A 14 0.81 15.58 -3.39
C VAL A 14 0.06 16.32 -4.47
N ASP A 15 0.72 17.29 -5.09
CA ASP A 15 0.22 18.07 -6.20
C ASP A 15 1.10 17.90 -7.42
N ILE A 16 0.50 17.74 -8.60
CA ILE A 16 1.20 17.56 -9.87
C ILE A 16 0.66 18.56 -10.89
N PRO A 17 1.46 19.52 -11.35
CA PRO A 17 1.07 20.41 -12.45
C PRO A 17 0.82 19.60 -13.73
N VAL A 18 -0.35 19.79 -14.32
CA VAL A 18 -0.76 19.19 -15.60
C VAL A 18 -1.27 20.27 -16.54
N PRO A 19 -1.36 20.06 -17.86
CA PRO A 19 -1.83 21.09 -18.79
C PRO A 19 -3.24 21.66 -18.48
N SER A 20 -4.09 20.85 -17.82
CA SER A 20 -5.46 21.22 -17.43
C SER A 20 -5.56 21.87 -16.05
N GLY A 21 -4.45 22.08 -15.34
CA GLY A 21 -4.46 22.66 -13.98
C GLY A 21 -3.52 21.93 -13.03
N ILE A 22 -3.93 21.76 -11.80
CA ILE A 22 -3.19 20.98 -10.79
C ILE A 22 -3.98 19.71 -10.50
N LEU A 23 -3.30 18.58 -10.64
CA LEU A 23 -3.80 17.26 -10.24
C LEU A 23 -3.47 17.05 -8.76
N HIS A 24 -4.48 16.67 -7.97
CA HIS A 24 -4.40 16.43 -6.51
C HIS A 24 -4.54 14.94 -6.16
N PRO A 25 -3.57 14.08 -6.50
CA PRO A 25 -3.70 12.64 -6.32
C PRO A 25 -3.65 12.19 -4.86
N VAL A 26 -3.14 13.04 -3.95
CA VAL A 26 -3.13 12.81 -2.51
C VAL A 26 -3.55 14.09 -1.82
N ARG A 27 -4.59 14.03 -0.99
CA ARG A 27 -5.30 15.17 -0.43
C ARG A 27 -5.43 15.01 1.09
N GLU A 28 -4.52 15.60 1.84
CA GLU A 28 -4.54 15.66 3.31
C GLU A 28 -4.80 14.30 3.97
N ILE A 29 -4.01 13.29 3.59
CA ILE A 29 -4.13 11.96 4.20
C ILE A 29 -3.28 11.86 5.46
N SER A 30 -3.85 11.23 6.49
CA SER A 30 -3.20 10.99 7.77
C SER A 30 -3.32 9.52 8.17
N PHE A 31 -2.22 8.91 8.55
CA PHE A 31 -2.17 7.54 9.07
C PHE A 31 -0.83 7.28 9.76
N HIS A 32 -0.74 6.20 10.48
CA HIS A 32 0.52 5.72 11.06
C HIS A 32 0.71 4.23 10.81
N VAL A 33 1.93 3.78 10.98
CA VAL A 33 2.29 2.35 10.96
C VAL A 33 3.15 2.08 12.20
N ASP A 34 2.81 1.04 12.94
CA ASP A 34 3.56 0.59 14.10
C ASP A 34 4.62 -0.46 13.73
N TYR A 35 5.61 -0.68 14.60
CA TYR A 35 6.53 -1.80 14.44
C TYR A 35 5.79 -3.13 14.45
N GLY A 36 6.12 -4.00 13.49
CA GLY A 36 5.50 -5.31 13.38
C GLY A 36 4.03 -5.29 12.95
N GLU A 37 3.55 -4.16 12.40
CA GLU A 37 2.20 -3.98 11.87
C GLU A 37 2.18 -4.09 10.34
N THR A 38 1.10 -4.63 9.79
CA THR A 38 0.77 -4.54 8.37
C THR A 38 -0.44 -3.63 8.18
N LEU A 39 -0.21 -2.42 7.66
CA LEU A 39 -1.25 -1.52 7.18
C LEU A 39 -1.51 -1.78 5.70
N CYS A 40 -2.73 -2.13 5.33
CA CYS A 40 -3.13 -2.24 3.94
C CYS A 40 -3.82 -0.95 3.46
N ILE A 41 -3.32 -0.36 2.37
CA ILE A 41 -3.98 0.75 1.67
C ILE A 41 -4.70 0.18 0.45
N VAL A 42 -6.02 0.30 0.43
CA VAL A 42 -6.87 -0.30 -0.60
C VAL A 42 -7.72 0.74 -1.30
N GLY A 43 -8.16 0.45 -2.52
CA GLY A 43 -9.02 1.32 -3.33
C GLY A 43 -8.87 1.05 -4.81
N GLU A 44 -9.73 1.67 -5.64
CA GLU A 44 -9.69 1.55 -7.09
C GLU A 44 -8.39 2.10 -7.69
N SER A 45 -8.09 1.69 -8.92
CA SER A 45 -6.94 2.24 -9.67
C SER A 45 -7.08 3.76 -9.83
N GLY A 46 -5.96 4.47 -9.72
CA GLY A 46 -5.94 5.95 -9.87
C GLY A 46 -6.34 6.73 -8.61
N CYS A 47 -6.67 6.10 -7.48
CA CYS A 47 -7.06 6.82 -6.26
C CYS A 47 -5.89 7.42 -5.45
N GLY A 48 -4.63 7.31 -5.91
CA GLY A 48 -3.46 7.94 -5.27
C GLY A 48 -2.56 7.02 -4.45
N LYS A 49 -2.86 5.72 -4.33
CA LYS A 49 -2.09 4.77 -3.49
C LYS A 49 -0.59 4.72 -3.79
N SER A 50 -0.23 4.49 -5.06
CA SER A 50 1.19 4.42 -5.46
C SER A 50 1.91 5.76 -5.30
N LEU A 51 1.22 6.88 -5.56
CA LEU A 51 1.80 8.22 -5.33
C LEU A 51 2.01 8.51 -3.84
N THR A 52 1.16 7.98 -2.96
CA THR A 52 1.39 8.01 -1.51
C THR A 52 2.70 7.29 -1.14
N SER A 53 2.92 6.10 -1.67
CA SER A 53 4.18 5.36 -1.45
C SER A 53 5.39 6.11 -1.96
N LEU A 54 5.32 6.63 -3.18
CA LEU A 54 6.40 7.42 -3.78
C LEU A 54 6.66 8.71 -3.00
N ALA A 55 5.62 9.32 -2.43
CA ALA A 55 5.76 10.49 -1.57
C ALA A 55 6.54 10.16 -0.28
N ILE A 56 6.22 9.04 0.38
CA ILE A 56 6.96 8.57 1.56
C ILE A 56 8.42 8.27 1.20
N MET A 57 8.64 7.59 0.07
CA MET A 57 9.99 7.26 -0.42
C MET A 57 10.78 8.48 -0.92
N GLY A 58 10.14 9.64 -1.16
CA GLY A 58 10.76 10.79 -1.83
C GLY A 58 11.13 10.51 -3.28
N LEU A 59 10.33 9.70 -3.98
CA LEU A 59 10.55 9.27 -5.36
C LEU A 59 9.47 9.78 -6.32
N LEU A 60 8.79 10.86 -5.95
CA LEU A 60 7.82 11.51 -6.83
C LEU A 60 8.49 12.07 -8.10
N PRO A 61 7.75 12.20 -9.22
CA PRO A 61 8.24 12.92 -10.39
C PRO A 61 8.70 14.34 -10.05
N ASN A 62 9.73 14.85 -10.74
CA ASN A 62 10.32 16.17 -10.48
C ASN A 62 9.32 17.34 -10.50
N ALA A 63 8.23 17.21 -11.28
CA ALA A 63 7.19 18.23 -11.35
C ALA A 63 6.21 18.19 -10.17
N ALA A 64 6.18 17.10 -9.40
CA ALA A 64 5.29 16.95 -8.27
C ALA A 64 5.82 17.67 -7.02
N SER A 65 4.93 18.27 -6.27
CA SER A 65 5.21 18.78 -4.93
C SER A 65 4.72 17.81 -3.86
N ARG A 66 5.43 17.76 -2.74
CA ARG A 66 5.09 16.98 -1.55
C ARG A 66 5.08 17.88 -0.34
N ASN A 67 3.95 17.95 0.34
CA ASN A 67 3.78 18.68 1.59
C ASN A 67 3.10 17.78 2.62
N ALA A 68 3.46 17.93 3.88
CA ALA A 68 2.78 17.28 5.00
C ALA A 68 3.02 18.09 6.27
N LYS A 69 2.12 17.98 7.25
CA LYS A 69 2.34 18.51 8.58
C LYS A 69 3.38 17.67 9.32
N GLN A 70 3.30 16.33 9.18
CA GLN A 70 4.32 15.40 9.64
C GLN A 70 4.50 14.27 8.62
N LEU A 71 5.75 13.90 8.39
CA LEU A 71 6.14 12.71 7.67
C LEU A 71 7.44 12.20 8.32
N ASN A 72 7.28 11.37 9.35
CA ASN A 72 8.37 10.96 10.23
C ASN A 72 8.55 9.44 10.19
N LEU A 73 9.80 8.99 10.08
CA LEU A 73 10.20 7.60 10.25
C LEU A 73 11.07 7.50 11.51
N GLU A 74 10.67 6.68 12.49
CA GLU A 74 11.35 6.56 13.79
C GLU A 74 11.52 7.92 14.50
N GLY A 75 10.57 8.85 14.31
CA GLY A 75 10.61 10.21 14.85
C GLY A 75 11.49 11.20 14.07
N GLU A 76 12.19 10.77 13.01
CA GLU A 76 13.00 11.62 12.14
C GLU A 76 12.18 12.08 10.93
N SER A 77 12.16 13.40 10.64
CA SER A 77 11.42 13.95 9.50
C SER A 77 12.04 13.54 8.18
N LEU A 78 11.20 12.97 7.28
CA LEU A 78 11.58 12.65 5.90
C LEU A 78 11.42 13.85 4.94
N LEU A 79 10.85 14.97 5.41
CA LEU A 79 10.66 16.18 4.62
C LEU A 79 11.89 17.10 4.69
N GLU A 80 12.53 17.16 5.86
CA GLU A 80 13.58 18.13 6.17
C GLU A 80 14.99 17.63 5.87
N ILE A 81 15.18 16.34 5.62
CA ILE A 81 16.48 15.75 5.31
C ILE A 81 16.88 15.98 3.85
N PRO A 82 18.16 16.21 3.57
CA PRO A 82 18.65 16.37 2.20
C PRO A 82 18.52 15.06 1.42
N GLU A 83 18.40 15.18 0.08
CA GLU A 83 18.25 14.02 -0.80
C GLU A 83 19.34 12.94 -0.62
N SER A 84 20.57 13.34 -0.32
CA SER A 84 21.65 12.39 -0.05
C SER A 84 21.37 11.52 1.19
N ALA A 85 20.84 12.10 2.27
CA ALA A 85 20.48 11.38 3.48
C ALA A 85 19.25 10.48 3.23
N LEU A 86 18.26 10.96 2.46
CA LEU A 86 17.12 10.17 2.06
C LEU A 86 17.53 8.98 1.17
N ALA A 87 18.50 9.17 0.27
CA ALA A 87 19.08 8.11 -0.54
C ALA A 87 19.81 7.05 0.31
N ASP A 88 20.42 7.44 1.42
CA ASP A 88 21.05 6.50 2.36
C ASP A 88 20.01 5.71 3.18
N LEU A 89 18.84 6.29 3.47
CA LEU A 89 17.74 5.58 4.13
C LEU A 89 17.07 4.56 3.21
N ARG A 90 16.96 4.87 1.90
CA ARG A 90 16.38 3.95 0.90
C ARG A 90 17.26 2.73 0.72
N GLY A 91 16.71 1.55 0.93
CA GLY A 91 17.41 0.28 0.90
C GLY A 91 18.02 -0.14 2.23
N ASP A 92 18.18 0.77 3.18
CA ASP A 92 18.66 0.49 4.55
C ASP A 92 17.50 0.38 5.55
N LYS A 93 16.88 1.51 5.92
CA LYS A 93 15.74 1.55 6.87
C LYS A 93 14.38 1.51 6.18
N LEU A 94 14.30 2.04 4.98
CA LEU A 94 13.09 2.17 4.18
C LEU A 94 13.27 1.46 2.84
N SER A 95 12.49 0.42 2.58
CA SER A 95 12.55 -0.35 1.35
C SER A 95 11.21 -0.42 0.65
N MET A 96 11.24 -0.61 -0.68
CA MET A 96 10.04 -0.69 -1.50
C MET A 96 10.13 -1.87 -2.47
N ILE A 97 9.02 -2.59 -2.60
CA ILE A 97 8.75 -3.56 -3.66
C ILE A 97 7.84 -2.85 -4.66
N PHE A 98 8.31 -2.64 -5.87
CA PHE A 98 7.58 -1.94 -6.93
C PHE A 98 6.60 -2.89 -7.64
N GLN A 99 5.58 -2.30 -8.26
CA GLN A 99 4.50 -3.02 -8.93
C GLN A 99 4.96 -3.94 -10.06
N ASP A 100 5.98 -3.52 -10.84
CA ASP A 100 6.45 -4.28 -12.01
C ASP A 100 7.82 -4.92 -11.77
N PRO A 101 7.88 -6.26 -11.59
CA PRO A 101 9.14 -6.98 -11.45
C PRO A 101 9.96 -7.03 -12.74
N MET A 102 9.35 -6.72 -13.89
CA MET A 102 10.05 -6.79 -15.19
C MET A 102 10.98 -5.63 -15.40
N THR A 103 10.63 -4.45 -14.87
CA THR A 103 11.40 -3.21 -15.01
C THR A 103 12.26 -2.87 -13.79
N SER A 104 11.99 -3.50 -12.63
CA SER A 104 12.66 -3.20 -11.37
C SER A 104 14.05 -3.83 -11.25
N LEU A 105 14.30 -4.95 -11.92
CA LEU A 105 15.61 -5.60 -11.96
C LEU A 105 16.38 -5.18 -13.22
N ASN A 106 17.63 -4.76 -13.05
CA ASN A 106 18.49 -4.39 -14.17
C ASN A 106 18.88 -5.65 -14.99
N PRO A 107 18.50 -5.75 -16.27
CA PRO A 107 18.76 -6.93 -17.09
C PRO A 107 20.24 -7.18 -17.39
N SER A 108 21.11 -6.17 -17.23
CA SER A 108 22.54 -6.23 -17.54
C SER A 108 23.38 -6.80 -16.39
N TYR A 109 22.80 -6.95 -15.20
CA TYR A 109 23.51 -7.45 -14.01
C TYR A 109 22.91 -8.76 -13.52
N SER A 110 23.77 -9.64 -13.01
CA SER A 110 23.31 -10.88 -12.39
C SER A 110 22.55 -10.61 -11.08
N ILE A 111 21.71 -11.57 -10.69
CA ILE A 111 20.92 -11.48 -9.44
C ILE A 111 21.83 -11.29 -8.23
N GLY A 112 22.94 -12.03 -8.17
CA GLY A 112 23.91 -11.91 -7.06
C GLY A 112 24.57 -10.55 -6.97
N ASN A 113 24.85 -9.91 -8.12
CA ASN A 113 25.43 -8.57 -8.14
C ASN A 113 24.44 -7.54 -7.60
N GLN A 114 23.19 -7.59 -8.05
CA GLN A 114 22.16 -6.62 -7.63
C GLN A 114 21.82 -6.77 -6.13
N LEU A 115 21.66 -7.99 -5.64
CA LEU A 115 21.44 -8.23 -4.20
C LEU A 115 22.64 -7.78 -3.36
N GLY A 116 23.84 -8.20 -3.77
CA GLY A 116 25.07 -7.88 -3.03
C GLY A 116 25.38 -6.40 -2.96
N GLU A 117 25.10 -5.65 -4.02
CA GLU A 117 25.31 -4.21 -4.09
C GLU A 117 24.58 -3.48 -2.95
N VAL A 118 23.34 -3.85 -2.65
CA VAL A 118 22.55 -3.23 -1.58
C VAL A 118 23.28 -3.32 -0.24
N LEU A 119 23.69 -4.51 0.16
CA LEU A 119 24.35 -4.70 1.46
C LEU A 119 25.75 -4.07 1.51
N MET A 120 26.51 -4.15 0.42
CA MET A 120 27.82 -3.51 0.33
C MET A 120 27.71 -1.99 0.39
N ARG A 121 26.72 -1.40 -0.29
CA ARG A 121 26.51 0.06 -0.33
C ARG A 121 26.10 0.62 1.04
N HIS A 122 25.14 -0.03 1.70
CA HIS A 122 24.53 0.52 2.93
C HIS A 122 25.23 0.06 4.22
N ARG A 123 25.82 -1.12 4.24
CA ARG A 123 26.43 -1.71 5.44
C ARG A 123 27.95 -1.90 5.33
N GLY A 124 28.57 -1.54 4.21
CA GLY A 124 29.99 -1.75 4.00
C GLY A 124 30.41 -3.23 4.04
N ALA A 125 29.49 -4.15 3.76
CA ALA A 125 29.74 -5.59 3.82
C ALA A 125 30.77 -6.03 2.78
N THR A 126 31.53 -7.09 3.08
CA THR A 126 32.39 -7.75 2.11
C THR A 126 31.55 -8.48 1.06
N ARG A 127 32.13 -8.76 -0.11
CA ARG A 127 31.47 -9.56 -1.15
C ARG A 127 31.05 -10.97 -0.66
N ALA A 128 31.83 -11.59 0.19
CA ALA A 128 31.51 -12.88 0.77
C ALA A 128 30.28 -12.79 1.68
N ALA A 129 30.28 -11.85 2.62
CA ALA A 129 29.13 -11.63 3.51
C ALA A 129 27.85 -11.25 2.74
N ALA A 130 27.95 -10.39 1.71
CA ALA A 130 26.84 -10.02 0.86
C ALA A 130 26.29 -11.21 0.06
N ARG A 131 27.18 -12.09 -0.43
CA ARG A 131 26.77 -13.33 -1.10
C ARG A 131 26.04 -14.28 -0.15
N ASP A 132 26.60 -14.52 1.04
CA ASP A 132 25.99 -15.43 2.03
C ASP A 132 24.60 -14.91 2.45
N ARG A 133 24.47 -13.61 2.67
CA ARG A 133 23.19 -12.96 2.95
C ARG A 133 22.20 -13.10 1.80
N ALA A 134 22.65 -12.92 0.56
CA ALA A 134 21.81 -13.08 -0.64
C ALA A 134 21.30 -14.53 -0.76
N VAL A 135 22.17 -15.53 -0.56
CA VAL A 135 21.76 -16.95 -0.57
C VAL A 135 20.71 -17.21 0.50
N TYR A 136 20.97 -16.79 1.74
CA TYR A 136 20.04 -16.95 2.86
C TYR A 136 18.66 -16.37 2.52
N LEU A 137 18.60 -15.13 2.02
CA LEU A 137 17.33 -14.49 1.69
C LEU A 137 16.62 -15.12 0.49
N LEU A 138 17.37 -15.53 -0.55
CA LEU A 138 16.78 -16.26 -1.68
C LEU A 138 16.16 -17.59 -1.25
N GLU A 139 16.80 -18.34 -0.37
CA GLU A 139 16.22 -19.55 0.23
C GLU A 139 14.99 -19.22 1.07
N LYS A 140 15.06 -18.16 1.88
CA LYS A 140 13.96 -17.69 2.72
C LYS A 140 12.72 -17.33 1.92
N VAL A 141 12.89 -16.69 0.76
CA VAL A 141 11.77 -16.37 -0.15
C VAL A 141 11.34 -17.58 -1.01
N GLY A 142 11.88 -18.75 -0.74
CA GLY A 142 11.47 -20.01 -1.39
C GLY A 142 12.08 -20.25 -2.78
N ILE A 143 13.25 -19.69 -3.04
CA ILE A 143 14.03 -19.99 -4.26
C ILE A 143 14.98 -21.17 -3.98
N SER A 144 14.70 -22.31 -4.59
CA SER A 144 15.56 -23.48 -4.48
C SER A 144 16.90 -23.28 -5.20
N SER A 145 17.96 -23.92 -4.69
CA SER A 145 19.33 -23.85 -5.26
C SER A 145 19.84 -22.41 -5.39
N ALA A 146 19.57 -21.58 -4.38
CA ALA A 146 19.82 -20.14 -4.38
C ALA A 146 21.26 -19.78 -4.78
N ALA A 147 22.26 -20.50 -4.27
CA ALA A 147 23.68 -20.24 -4.57
C ALA A 147 24.00 -20.35 -6.08
N SER A 148 23.39 -21.29 -6.80
CA SER A 148 23.58 -21.43 -8.25
C SER A 148 22.84 -20.37 -9.06
N ARG A 149 21.77 -19.80 -8.51
CA ARG A 149 20.97 -18.78 -9.18
C ARG A 149 21.56 -17.37 -9.09
N LEU A 150 22.51 -17.13 -8.20
CA LEU A 150 23.19 -15.84 -8.10
C LEU A 150 23.86 -15.38 -9.41
N GLY A 151 24.33 -16.32 -10.24
CA GLY A 151 24.91 -16.05 -11.55
C GLY A 151 23.89 -15.80 -12.67
N GLN A 152 22.60 -16.06 -12.41
CA GLN A 152 21.55 -15.86 -13.41
C GLN A 152 21.21 -14.38 -13.57
N TYR A 153 20.66 -14.06 -14.74
CA TYR A 153 20.15 -12.72 -15.06
C TYR A 153 18.62 -12.69 -14.97
N PRO A 154 18.01 -11.51 -14.79
CA PRO A 154 16.55 -11.38 -14.65
C PRO A 154 15.76 -12.08 -15.76
N HIS A 155 16.19 -11.97 -17.02
CA HIS A 155 15.51 -12.58 -18.16
C HIS A 155 15.51 -14.12 -18.15
N GLN A 156 16.34 -14.75 -17.33
CA GLN A 156 16.40 -16.22 -17.16
C GLN A 156 15.43 -16.73 -16.08
N LEU A 157 14.70 -15.82 -15.41
CA LEU A 157 13.78 -16.14 -14.33
C LEU A 157 12.32 -15.93 -14.77
N SER A 158 11.41 -16.77 -14.24
CA SER A 158 9.97 -16.54 -14.38
C SER A 158 9.53 -15.30 -13.59
N GLY A 159 8.34 -14.75 -13.89
CA GLY A 159 7.78 -13.59 -13.19
C GLY A 159 7.72 -13.80 -11.67
N GLY A 160 7.22 -14.93 -11.21
CA GLY A 160 7.16 -15.25 -9.78
C GLY A 160 8.55 -15.37 -9.11
N LEU A 161 9.57 -15.86 -9.84
CA LEU A 161 10.94 -15.90 -9.33
C LEU A 161 11.55 -14.50 -9.26
N ARG A 162 11.30 -13.64 -10.26
CA ARG A 162 11.75 -12.23 -10.23
C ARG A 162 11.12 -11.49 -9.05
N GLN A 163 9.82 -11.70 -8.80
CA GLN A 163 9.13 -11.11 -7.65
C GLN A 163 9.78 -11.55 -6.33
N ARG A 164 10.09 -12.83 -6.16
CA ARG A 164 10.79 -13.34 -4.98
C ARG A 164 12.20 -12.74 -4.83
N VAL A 165 12.92 -12.54 -5.93
CA VAL A 165 14.22 -11.85 -5.92
C VAL A 165 14.07 -10.40 -5.48
N MET A 166 13.05 -9.67 -5.94
CA MET A 166 12.79 -8.31 -5.51
C MET A 166 12.47 -8.23 -4.01
N ILE A 167 11.69 -9.17 -3.49
CA ILE A 167 11.43 -9.25 -2.05
C ILE A 167 12.74 -9.51 -1.30
N ALA A 168 13.56 -10.46 -1.74
CA ALA A 168 14.86 -10.72 -1.14
C ALA A 168 15.76 -9.48 -1.15
N MET A 169 15.78 -8.74 -2.28
CA MET A 169 16.55 -7.50 -2.42
C MET A 169 16.09 -6.43 -1.44
N ALA A 170 14.78 -6.23 -1.28
CA ALA A 170 14.21 -5.28 -0.33
C ALA A 170 14.56 -5.60 1.14
N LEU A 171 14.88 -6.86 1.43
CA LEU A 171 15.21 -7.36 2.78
C LEU A 171 16.73 -7.44 3.06
N MET A 172 17.59 -7.09 2.11
CA MET A 172 19.04 -7.27 2.26
C MET A 172 19.59 -6.59 3.52
N CYS A 173 19.12 -5.37 3.82
CA CYS A 173 19.55 -4.59 4.98
C CYS A 173 18.60 -4.68 6.18
N GLU A 174 17.59 -5.57 6.19
CA GLU A 174 16.58 -5.65 7.25
C GLU A 174 15.91 -4.30 7.52
N PRO A 175 15.11 -3.79 6.57
CA PRO A 175 14.51 -2.47 6.70
C PRO A 175 13.58 -2.40 7.92
N ARG A 176 13.36 -1.19 8.43
CA ARG A 176 12.34 -0.94 9.46
C ARG A 176 10.94 -0.89 8.87
N LEU A 177 10.83 -0.26 7.69
CA LEU A 177 9.59 -0.14 6.94
C LEU A 177 9.76 -0.73 5.53
N LEU A 178 8.84 -1.62 5.16
CA LEU A 178 8.72 -2.18 3.82
C LEU A 178 7.41 -1.69 3.20
N ILE A 179 7.51 -1.01 2.06
CA ILE A 179 6.35 -0.63 1.25
C ILE A 179 6.25 -1.63 0.09
N ALA A 180 5.13 -2.31 -0.04
CA ALA A 180 4.84 -3.23 -1.14
C ALA A 180 3.70 -2.68 -1.99
N ASP A 181 4.04 -2.09 -3.15
CA ASP A 181 3.09 -1.48 -4.06
C ASP A 181 2.62 -2.52 -5.09
N GLU A 182 1.41 -3.02 -4.91
CA GLU A 182 0.79 -4.07 -5.72
C GLU A 182 1.74 -5.25 -6.03
N PRO A 183 2.36 -5.88 -5.02
CA PRO A 183 3.46 -6.82 -5.23
C PRO A 183 3.06 -8.11 -5.93
N THR A 184 1.80 -8.27 -6.28
CA THR A 184 1.24 -9.49 -6.88
C THR A 184 0.56 -9.24 -8.22
N THR A 185 0.56 -8.01 -8.72
CA THR A 185 0.00 -7.69 -10.03
C THR A 185 0.71 -8.48 -11.13
N ALA A 186 -0.04 -9.01 -12.09
CA ALA A 186 0.42 -9.87 -13.18
C ALA A 186 0.91 -11.29 -12.77
N LEU A 187 0.64 -11.74 -11.55
CA LEU A 187 0.88 -13.12 -11.10
C LEU A 187 -0.43 -13.92 -11.06
N ASP A 188 -0.33 -15.24 -11.18
CA ASP A 188 -1.48 -16.11 -10.98
C ASP A 188 -1.92 -16.15 -9.50
N VAL A 189 -3.20 -16.46 -9.25
CA VAL A 189 -3.81 -16.42 -7.91
C VAL A 189 -3.05 -17.25 -6.87
N THR A 190 -2.48 -18.37 -7.28
CA THR A 190 -1.73 -19.26 -6.38
C THR A 190 -0.43 -18.61 -5.94
N ILE A 191 0.30 -18.02 -6.88
CA ILE A 191 1.55 -17.29 -6.60
C ILE A 191 1.28 -16.03 -5.79
N GLN A 192 0.20 -15.30 -6.09
CA GLN A 192 -0.24 -14.14 -5.30
C GLN A 192 -0.37 -14.51 -3.81
N ALA A 193 -1.14 -15.54 -3.50
CA ALA A 193 -1.33 -15.99 -2.12
C ALA A 193 -0.01 -16.34 -1.44
N GLN A 194 0.90 -17.03 -2.15
CA GLN A 194 2.22 -17.38 -1.61
C GLN A 194 3.10 -16.16 -1.33
N ILE A 195 3.11 -15.16 -2.22
CA ILE A 195 3.89 -13.91 -2.04
C ILE A 195 3.39 -13.13 -0.82
N LEU A 196 2.08 -13.06 -0.62
CA LEU A 196 1.52 -12.31 0.50
C LEU A 196 1.75 -13.00 1.85
N LEU A 197 1.63 -14.32 1.89
CA LEU A 197 2.01 -15.10 3.06
C LEU A 197 3.51 -14.98 3.36
N LEU A 198 4.34 -14.91 2.32
CA LEU A 198 5.77 -14.67 2.47
C LEU A 198 6.05 -13.29 3.10
N ILE A 199 5.43 -12.21 2.59
CA ILE A 199 5.58 -10.86 3.14
C ILE A 199 5.15 -10.86 4.63
N ARG A 200 4.03 -11.49 4.97
CA ARG A 200 3.57 -11.60 6.37
C ARG A 200 4.54 -12.41 7.25
N SER A 201 5.11 -13.50 6.72
CA SER A 201 6.11 -14.30 7.44
C SER A 201 7.36 -13.49 7.77
N VAL A 202 7.86 -12.75 6.77
CA VAL A 202 9.03 -11.87 6.89
C VAL A 202 8.74 -10.71 7.85
N GLN A 203 7.57 -10.10 7.76
CA GLN A 203 7.13 -9.04 8.65
C GLN A 203 7.20 -9.47 10.12
N LYS A 204 6.69 -10.66 10.44
CA LYS A 204 6.71 -11.20 11.79
C LYS A 204 8.12 -11.56 12.26
N GLU A 205 8.92 -12.18 11.39
CA GLU A 205 10.25 -12.65 11.75
C GLU A 205 11.23 -11.50 12.02
N PHE A 206 11.21 -10.47 11.16
CA PHE A 206 12.09 -9.32 11.29
C PHE A 206 11.46 -8.15 12.06
N ASN A 207 10.22 -8.30 12.52
CA ASN A 207 9.46 -7.27 13.25
C ASN A 207 9.43 -5.92 12.51
N ILE A 208 9.27 -5.96 11.19
CA ILE A 208 9.20 -4.77 10.32
C ILE A 208 7.78 -4.25 10.21
N GLY A 209 7.61 -2.92 10.07
CA GLY A 209 6.34 -2.34 9.62
C GLY A 209 6.16 -2.57 8.12
N VAL A 210 4.93 -2.86 7.69
CA VAL A 210 4.61 -3.08 6.28
C VAL A 210 3.47 -2.17 5.86
N ILE A 211 3.65 -1.44 4.76
CA ILE A 211 2.54 -0.84 4.00
C ILE A 211 2.33 -1.71 2.78
N LEU A 212 1.17 -2.35 2.70
CA LEU A 212 0.77 -3.16 1.56
C LEU A 212 -0.30 -2.42 0.75
N ILE A 213 0.02 -2.07 -0.48
CA ILE A 213 -0.94 -1.49 -1.42
C ILE A 213 -1.49 -2.60 -2.30
N THR A 214 -2.80 -2.69 -2.39
CA THR A 214 -3.48 -3.66 -3.26
C THR A 214 -4.91 -3.21 -3.56
N HIS A 215 -5.45 -3.71 -4.66
CA HIS A 215 -6.87 -3.59 -4.99
C HIS A 215 -7.65 -4.87 -4.66
N ASP A 216 -6.96 -5.94 -4.24
CA ASP A 216 -7.59 -7.23 -3.89
C ASP A 216 -7.91 -7.31 -2.39
N LEU A 217 -9.16 -6.98 -2.06
CA LEU A 217 -9.67 -7.04 -0.70
C LEU A 217 -9.75 -8.45 -0.12
N GLY A 218 -9.91 -9.48 -0.96
CA GLY A 218 -9.93 -10.87 -0.51
C GLY A 218 -8.62 -11.31 0.13
N VAL A 219 -7.54 -10.70 -0.32
CA VAL A 219 -6.19 -10.91 0.21
C VAL A 219 -5.96 -10.11 1.50
N VAL A 220 -6.43 -8.86 1.52
CA VAL A 220 -6.26 -7.94 2.66
C VAL A 220 -6.78 -8.55 3.95
N ALA A 221 -7.95 -9.19 3.90
CA ALA A 221 -8.56 -9.86 5.06
C ALA A 221 -7.67 -10.92 5.73
N ARG A 222 -6.65 -11.43 5.03
CA ARG A 222 -5.75 -12.47 5.53
C ARG A 222 -4.43 -11.95 6.08
N VAL A 223 -4.00 -10.78 5.63
CA VAL A 223 -2.64 -10.28 5.91
C VAL A 223 -2.63 -8.95 6.66
N ALA A 224 -3.70 -8.16 6.59
CA ALA A 224 -3.77 -6.85 7.23
C ALA A 224 -4.04 -6.94 8.72
N ASP A 225 -3.35 -6.12 9.49
CA ASP A 225 -3.73 -5.79 10.87
C ASP A 225 -4.71 -4.60 10.85
N ARG A 226 -4.40 -3.57 10.05
CA ARG A 226 -5.26 -2.42 9.79
C ARG A 226 -5.43 -2.15 8.30
N VAL A 227 -6.53 -1.49 7.97
CA VAL A 227 -6.88 -1.12 6.60
C VAL A 227 -7.17 0.37 6.53
N ALA A 228 -6.62 1.03 5.52
CA ALA A 228 -6.96 2.38 5.10
C ALA A 228 -7.59 2.31 3.70
N VAL A 229 -8.86 2.67 3.58
CA VAL A 229 -9.57 2.68 2.32
C VAL A 229 -9.41 4.06 1.68
N MET A 230 -8.81 4.08 0.49
CA MET A 230 -8.49 5.31 -0.23
C MET A 230 -9.40 5.48 -1.45
N TYR A 231 -10.01 6.63 -1.56
CA TYR A 231 -10.83 7.04 -2.69
C TYR A 231 -10.51 8.47 -3.10
N SER A 232 -10.26 8.69 -4.39
CA SER A 232 -10.11 10.04 -4.94
C SER A 232 -9.10 10.92 -4.16
N GLY A 233 -7.94 10.35 -3.81
CA GLY A 233 -6.87 11.04 -3.11
C GLY A 233 -7.05 11.18 -1.59
N GLN A 234 -8.15 10.72 -1.02
CA GLN A 234 -8.43 10.81 0.42
C GLN A 234 -8.59 9.43 1.05
N ILE A 235 -8.24 9.31 2.33
CA ILE A 235 -8.63 8.15 3.14
C ILE A 235 -10.06 8.38 3.60
N VAL A 236 -10.97 7.50 3.16
CA VAL A 236 -12.40 7.60 3.45
C VAL A 236 -12.82 6.74 4.63
N GLU A 237 -12.05 5.71 4.96
CA GLU A 237 -12.27 4.88 6.15
C GLU A 237 -10.96 4.22 6.59
N THR A 238 -10.71 4.15 7.92
CA THR A 238 -9.65 3.36 8.51
C THR A 238 -10.17 2.58 9.72
N GLY A 239 -9.55 1.44 10.00
CA GLY A 239 -9.84 0.61 11.16
C GLY A 239 -9.02 -0.66 11.16
N THR A 240 -9.22 -1.51 12.15
CA THR A 240 -8.70 -2.88 12.09
C THR A 240 -9.33 -3.62 10.91
N ALA A 241 -8.64 -4.61 10.36
CA ALA A 241 -9.16 -5.39 9.25
C ALA A 241 -10.55 -5.97 9.58
N ILE A 242 -10.73 -6.50 10.79
CA ILE A 242 -12.01 -7.06 11.24
C ILE A 242 -13.12 -6.01 11.22
N GLU A 243 -12.87 -4.82 11.79
CA GLU A 243 -13.88 -3.75 11.84
C GLU A 243 -14.31 -3.29 10.45
N VAL A 244 -13.34 -3.09 9.53
CA VAL A 244 -13.63 -2.60 8.18
C VAL A 244 -14.40 -3.64 7.37
N PHE A 245 -14.06 -4.93 7.50
CA PHE A 245 -14.73 -6.00 6.74
C PHE A 245 -16.09 -6.40 7.30
N GLU A 246 -16.24 -6.45 8.63
CA GLU A 246 -17.48 -6.87 9.26
C GLU A 246 -18.53 -5.75 9.33
N LYS A 247 -18.08 -4.51 9.55
CA LYS A 247 -18.97 -3.36 9.71
C LYS A 247 -18.41 -2.12 9.00
N PRO A 248 -18.36 -2.09 7.65
CA PRO A 248 -17.92 -0.93 6.89
C PRO A 248 -18.82 0.28 7.15
N LEU A 249 -18.23 1.45 7.32
CA LEU A 249 -18.94 2.70 7.65
C LEU A 249 -19.11 3.63 6.44
N HIS A 250 -18.19 3.59 5.48
CA HIS A 250 -18.29 4.42 4.27
C HIS A 250 -18.97 3.67 3.12
N PRO A 251 -19.89 4.29 2.32
CA PRO A 251 -20.55 3.67 1.16
C PRO A 251 -19.62 3.01 0.18
N TYR A 252 -18.51 3.66 -0.09
CA TYR A 252 -17.48 3.13 -0.99
C TYR A 252 -16.86 1.83 -0.46
N THR A 253 -16.54 1.80 0.84
CA THR A 253 -16.01 0.58 1.49
C THR A 253 -16.99 -0.57 1.38
N GLN A 254 -18.28 -0.32 1.61
CA GLN A 254 -19.34 -1.31 1.44
C GLN A 254 -19.37 -1.84 0.01
N GLY A 255 -19.36 -0.92 -0.99
CA GLY A 255 -19.34 -1.30 -2.39
C GLY A 255 -18.13 -2.14 -2.79
N LEU A 256 -16.94 -1.82 -2.28
CA LEU A 256 -15.73 -2.60 -2.49
C LEU A 256 -15.86 -4.02 -1.91
N ILE A 257 -16.42 -4.16 -0.71
CA ILE A 257 -16.61 -5.47 -0.06
C ILE A 257 -17.66 -6.29 -0.80
N ASP A 258 -18.74 -5.67 -1.28
CA ASP A 258 -19.78 -6.35 -2.06
C ASP A 258 -19.27 -6.86 -3.43
N CYS A 259 -18.17 -6.30 -3.94
CA CYS A 259 -17.48 -6.76 -5.14
C CYS A 259 -16.59 -8.00 -4.91
N ILE A 260 -16.33 -8.42 -3.67
CA ILE A 260 -15.49 -9.59 -3.38
C ILE A 260 -16.23 -10.87 -3.78
N PRO A 261 -15.67 -11.70 -4.67
CA PRO A 261 -16.28 -12.99 -5.00
C PRO A 261 -16.18 -13.94 -3.79
N ILE A 262 -17.31 -14.25 -3.17
CA ILE A 262 -17.36 -15.19 -2.05
C ILE A 262 -17.72 -16.57 -2.62
N PRO A 263 -16.82 -17.58 -2.55
CA PRO A 263 -17.12 -18.92 -3.01
C PRO A 263 -18.41 -19.47 -2.37
N GLY A 264 -19.35 -19.93 -3.20
CA GLY A 264 -20.62 -20.51 -2.76
C GLY A 264 -21.76 -19.50 -2.48
N LYS A 265 -21.52 -18.20 -2.50
CA LYS A 265 -22.57 -17.17 -2.42
C LYS A 265 -23.02 -16.66 -3.79
N THR A 266 -22.13 -16.65 -4.77
CA THR A 266 -22.41 -16.18 -6.13
C THR A 266 -22.94 -17.35 -6.94
N LYS A 267 -24.19 -17.27 -7.44
CA LYS A 267 -24.77 -18.28 -8.34
C LYS A 267 -24.20 -18.10 -9.75
N PRO A 268 -24.08 -19.19 -10.55
CA PRO A 268 -23.72 -19.07 -11.96
C PRO A 268 -24.70 -18.14 -12.69
N GLY A 269 -24.20 -17.05 -13.29
CA GLY A 269 -25.01 -16.05 -13.99
C GLY A 269 -25.40 -14.82 -13.15
N GLU A 270 -25.13 -14.78 -11.86
CA GLU A 270 -25.24 -13.57 -11.04
C GLU A 270 -24.09 -12.62 -11.36
N GLN A 271 -24.40 -11.34 -11.62
CA GLN A 271 -23.37 -10.32 -11.76
C GLN A 271 -22.69 -10.10 -10.40
N LEU A 272 -21.36 -10.14 -10.39
CA LEU A 272 -20.57 -9.67 -9.24
C LEU A 272 -20.96 -8.21 -8.96
N GLY A 273 -20.98 -7.83 -7.71
CA GLY A 273 -21.18 -6.44 -7.32
C GLY A 273 -20.20 -5.54 -8.11
N SER A 274 -20.68 -4.43 -8.59
CA SER A 274 -19.87 -3.41 -9.24
C SER A 274 -20.22 -2.05 -8.66
N ILE A 275 -19.23 -1.22 -8.44
CA ILE A 275 -19.49 0.17 -8.05
C ILE A 275 -19.73 0.95 -9.35
N PRO A 276 -20.97 1.45 -9.59
CA PRO A 276 -21.29 2.13 -10.84
C PRO A 276 -20.52 3.46 -10.95
N GLY A 277 -20.37 3.97 -12.18
CA GLY A 277 -19.75 5.25 -12.47
C GLY A 277 -18.21 5.18 -12.56
N ILE A 278 -17.60 6.34 -12.68
CA ILE A 278 -16.15 6.52 -12.90
C ILE A 278 -15.59 7.35 -11.74
N VAL A 279 -14.37 7.02 -11.33
CA VAL A 279 -13.63 7.85 -10.35
C VAL A 279 -13.44 9.25 -10.92
N PRO A 280 -13.80 10.32 -10.19
CA PRO A 280 -13.71 11.69 -10.68
C PRO A 280 -12.28 12.07 -11.01
N THR A 281 -12.11 12.97 -11.97
CA THR A 281 -10.81 13.56 -12.30
C THR A 281 -10.35 14.43 -11.13
N LEU A 282 -9.14 14.19 -10.63
CA LEU A 282 -8.56 14.87 -9.48
C LEU A 282 -7.88 16.21 -9.87
N VAL A 283 -8.44 16.94 -10.80
CA VAL A 283 -7.92 18.24 -11.28
C VAL A 283 -8.85 19.37 -10.88
N GLY A 284 -8.29 20.44 -10.32
CA GLY A 284 -9.02 21.64 -9.92
C GLY A 284 -9.66 21.53 -8.53
N ASP A 285 -10.73 22.28 -8.30
CA ASP A 285 -11.43 22.33 -7.02
C ASP A 285 -12.28 21.06 -6.79
N LEU A 286 -12.00 20.36 -5.69
CA LEU A 286 -12.64 19.10 -5.30
C LEU A 286 -13.36 19.30 -3.96
N SER A 287 -14.44 20.08 -3.94
CA SER A 287 -15.25 20.31 -2.75
C SER A 287 -16.21 19.16 -2.44
N GLY A 288 -16.51 18.96 -1.18
CA GLY A 288 -17.45 17.97 -0.69
C GLY A 288 -17.00 16.51 -0.82
N CYS A 289 -17.93 15.59 -0.63
CA CYS A 289 -17.70 14.17 -0.78
C CYS A 289 -17.49 13.79 -2.26
N THR A 290 -16.29 13.37 -2.63
CA THR A 290 -15.95 12.98 -4.01
C THR A 290 -16.64 11.69 -4.47
N PHE A 291 -17.20 10.92 -3.55
CA PHE A 291 -17.98 9.72 -3.86
C PHE A 291 -19.47 9.99 -4.10
N ARG A 292 -19.98 11.22 -3.85
CA ARG A 292 -21.41 11.57 -3.89
C ARG A 292 -22.10 11.15 -5.19
N ASP A 293 -21.45 11.32 -6.34
CA ASP A 293 -22.04 11.04 -7.66
C ASP A 293 -22.20 9.53 -7.95
N ARG A 294 -21.56 8.69 -7.13
CA ARG A 294 -21.60 7.22 -7.19
C ARG A 294 -22.27 6.60 -5.95
N CYS A 295 -22.79 7.43 -5.05
CA CYS A 295 -23.29 7.01 -3.74
C CYS A 295 -24.83 6.93 -3.78
N ASP A 296 -25.38 5.74 -3.54
CA ASP A 296 -26.83 5.53 -3.45
C ASP A 296 -27.49 6.27 -2.28
N PHE A 297 -26.68 6.74 -1.32
CA PHE A 297 -27.10 7.43 -0.10
C PHE A 297 -26.72 8.92 -0.11
N ALA A 298 -26.39 9.48 -1.28
CA ALA A 298 -26.00 10.88 -1.39
C ALA A 298 -27.11 11.81 -0.95
N GLN A 299 -26.74 12.82 -0.16
CA GLN A 299 -27.62 13.89 0.33
C GLN A 299 -27.05 15.24 -0.10
N ASN A 300 -27.84 16.32 0.03
CA ASN A 300 -27.40 17.65 -0.37
C ASN A 300 -26.17 18.11 0.43
N GLU A 301 -26.09 17.74 1.69
CA GLU A 301 -25.01 18.04 2.61
C GLU A 301 -23.68 17.39 2.20
N CYS A 302 -23.70 16.37 1.34
CA CYS A 302 -22.48 15.79 0.75
C CYS A 302 -21.75 16.75 -0.21
N ALA A 303 -22.37 17.85 -0.60
CA ALA A 303 -21.74 18.90 -1.40
C ALA A 303 -20.80 19.80 -0.57
N ASP A 304 -21.02 19.85 0.74
CA ASP A 304 -20.18 20.58 1.67
C ASP A 304 -18.99 19.74 2.13
N ASP A 305 -18.04 20.35 2.82
CA ASP A 305 -16.88 19.61 3.34
C ASP A 305 -17.31 18.57 4.38
N VAL A 306 -17.02 17.30 4.08
CA VAL A 306 -17.31 16.19 4.96
C VAL A 306 -16.10 15.93 5.84
N GLY A 307 -16.20 16.37 7.10
CA GLY A 307 -15.17 16.15 8.11
C GLY A 307 -14.93 14.66 8.42
N GLU A 308 -13.84 14.40 9.11
CA GLU A 308 -13.49 13.08 9.60
C GLU A 308 -14.23 12.78 10.92
N ASN A 309 -14.87 11.64 10.98
CA ASN A 309 -15.50 11.11 12.20
C ASN A 309 -14.58 10.07 12.84
N VAL A 310 -14.39 10.15 14.15
CA VAL A 310 -13.56 9.23 14.91
C VAL A 310 -14.43 8.38 15.85
N LEU A 311 -14.30 7.06 15.77
CA LEU A 311 -14.99 6.11 16.63
C LEU A 311 -13.97 5.31 17.46
N GLY A 312 -14.15 5.32 18.79
CA GLY A 312 -13.31 4.54 19.69
C GLY A 312 -11.80 4.80 19.55
N ALA A 313 -11.01 3.75 19.60
CA ALA A 313 -9.54 3.85 19.68
C ALA A 313 -8.85 3.85 18.31
N GLY A 314 -9.33 4.63 17.33
CA GLY A 314 -8.59 4.85 16.07
C GLY A 314 -9.32 4.43 14.81
N ARG A 315 -10.60 4.11 14.86
CA ARG A 315 -11.43 3.94 13.68
C ARG A 315 -11.91 5.29 13.19
N GLN A 316 -11.70 5.60 11.91
CA GLN A 316 -12.04 6.88 11.30
C GLN A 316 -12.81 6.66 10.00
N PHE A 317 -13.74 7.58 9.67
CA PHE A 317 -14.45 7.57 8.40
C PHE A 317 -14.92 8.98 8.01
N ARG A 318 -15.02 9.24 6.70
CA ARG A 318 -15.48 10.48 6.11
C ARG A 318 -16.86 10.29 5.47
N CYS A 319 -17.91 10.37 6.27
CA CYS A 319 -19.29 10.26 5.80
C CYS A 319 -20.22 10.99 6.75
N ILE A 320 -21.24 11.65 6.21
CA ILE A 320 -22.28 12.33 7.02
C ILE A 320 -23.27 11.34 7.64
N LEU A 321 -23.34 10.09 7.12
CA LEU A 321 -24.24 9.09 7.66
C LEU A 321 -23.76 8.62 9.03
N PRO A 322 -24.68 8.46 10.01
CA PRO A 322 -24.32 8.01 11.34
C PRO A 322 -23.79 6.57 11.32
N ALA A 323 -22.78 6.32 12.15
CA ALA A 323 -22.14 5.00 12.29
C ALA A 323 -23.07 3.91 12.85
N GLU A 324 -24.14 4.32 13.53
CA GLU A 324 -25.11 3.44 14.20
C GLU A 324 -26.09 2.77 13.25
N LEU A 325 -26.27 3.32 12.05
CA LEU A 325 -27.05 2.69 11.02
C LEU A 325 -26.26 1.48 10.50
N GLY A 326 -26.43 0.38 11.20
CA GLY A 326 -25.95 -0.96 10.80
C GLY A 326 -26.25 -1.26 9.35
N SER A 327 -25.81 -2.34 8.79
CA SER A 327 -25.79 -2.60 7.35
C SER A 327 -26.83 -1.78 6.55
N ARG A 328 -26.39 -1.00 5.57
CA ARG A 328 -27.21 -0.08 4.75
C ARG A 328 -28.43 -0.72 4.06
N LYS A 329 -28.50 -2.04 4.05
CA LYS A 329 -29.71 -2.80 3.66
C LYS A 329 -30.93 -2.45 4.53
N GLU A 330 -30.69 -1.97 5.76
CA GLU A 330 -31.79 -1.53 6.64
C GLU A 330 -32.27 -0.11 6.33
N LEU A 331 -31.41 0.77 5.78
CA LEU A 331 -31.81 2.14 5.36
C LEU A 331 -32.77 2.12 4.15
N VAL A 332 -32.61 1.19 3.22
CA VAL A 332 -33.49 1.06 2.05
C VAL A 332 -34.87 0.51 2.43
N ALA A 333 -34.98 -0.16 3.58
CA ALA A 333 -36.27 -0.69 4.07
C ALA A 333 -37.12 0.35 4.82
N VAL A 334 -36.60 1.54 5.11
CA VAL A 334 -37.28 2.61 5.87
C VAL A 334 -37.71 3.79 4.98
N GLN A 335 -37.36 3.80 3.67
CA GLN A 335 -37.88 4.73 2.66
C GLN A 335 -38.96 4.01 1.82
#